data_7ad2455e7db34d391c880914c2327266
#
_entry.id   7ad2455e7db34d391c880914c2327266
#
_cell.length_a   1.000
_cell.length_b   1.000
_cell.length_c   1.000
_cell.angle_alpha   90.00
_cell.angle_beta   90.00
_cell.angle_gamma   90.00
#
_symmetry.space_group_name_H-M   'P 1'
#
loop_
_entity.id
_entity.type
_entity.pdbx_description
1 polymer ?
#
loop_
_entity_poly.entity_id
_entity_poly.type
_entity_poly.pdbx_seq_one_letter_code
_entity_poly.pdbx_strand_id
1 'polypeptide(L)'
;AGVDKIRTVLQAKPMEPPARKELADTKALRFMIDAGEAVEISPELVMDAEAFNHAVGQIRGRLQQGGAKASELREALGTNRRVIIPLLEKLDRDQVTVRQGDLRVLRTS
;
A
#
# COMPACT_ATOMS: atom_id res chain seq x y z
N ALA A 1 20.15 -3.71 13.82
CA ALA A 1 19.17 -3.63 14.88
C ALA A 1 17.75 -3.74 14.31
N GLY A 2 16.75 -3.17 15.02
CA GLY A 2 15.36 -3.34 14.67
C GLY A 2 14.98 -2.82 13.30
N VAL A 3 15.57 -1.69 12.86
CA VAL A 3 15.27 -1.11 11.55
C VAL A 3 15.66 -2.05 10.42
N ASP A 4 16.85 -2.63 10.49
CA ASP A 4 17.31 -3.54 9.44
C ASP A 4 16.43 -4.78 9.35
N LYS A 5 15.97 -5.27 10.48
CA LYS A 5 15.12 -6.44 10.54
C LYS A 5 13.76 -6.15 9.89
N ILE A 6 13.16 -5.01 10.21
CA ILE A 6 11.88 -4.60 9.61
C ILE A 6 12.05 -4.38 8.12
N ARG A 7 13.13 -3.69 7.72
CA ARG A 7 13.41 -3.43 6.30
C ARG A 7 13.48 -4.73 5.51
N THR A 8 14.22 -5.71 6.04
CA THR A 8 14.35 -7.03 5.40
C THR A 8 13.00 -7.71 5.24
N VAL A 9 12.18 -7.69 6.29
CA VAL A 9 10.86 -8.32 6.26
C VAL A 9 9.94 -7.65 5.24
N LEU A 10 9.92 -6.32 5.22
CA LEU A 10 9.06 -5.58 4.29
C LEU A 10 9.49 -5.75 2.84
N GLN A 11 10.80 -5.87 2.59
CA GLN A 11 11.32 -6.00 1.23
C GLN A 11 11.25 -7.43 0.71
N ALA A 12 11.14 -8.42 1.59
CA ALA A 12 11.09 -9.82 1.20
C ALA A 12 9.84 -10.14 0.37
N LYS A 13 8.69 -9.61 0.77
CA LYS A 13 7.42 -9.76 0.05
C LYS A 13 6.74 -8.40 -0.03
N PRO A 14 7.17 -7.53 -0.94
CA PRO A 14 6.71 -6.14 -0.95
C PRO A 14 5.21 -5.96 -1.06
N MET A 15 4.53 -6.83 -1.81
CA MET A 15 3.08 -6.74 -2.01
C MET A 15 2.28 -7.59 -1.02
N GLU A 16 2.95 -8.29 -0.11
CA GLU A 16 2.30 -9.08 0.92
C GLU A 16 3.01 -8.91 2.26
N PRO A 17 3.10 -7.68 2.78
CA PRO A 17 3.78 -7.46 4.05
C PRO A 17 3.03 -8.13 5.19
N PRO A 18 3.73 -8.47 6.27
CA PRO A 18 3.08 -9.06 7.44
C PRO A 18 2.19 -8.03 8.12
N ALA A 19 1.27 -8.50 8.97
CA ALA A 19 0.47 -7.60 9.78
C ALA A 19 1.39 -6.75 10.68
N ARG A 20 1.00 -5.49 10.92
CA ARG A 20 1.82 -4.57 11.70
C ARG A 20 2.21 -5.13 13.07
N LYS A 21 1.30 -5.85 13.71
CA LYS A 21 1.55 -6.45 15.03
C LYS A 21 2.69 -7.47 15.02
N GLU A 22 3.02 -8.01 13.85
CA GLU A 22 4.12 -8.96 13.70
C GLU A 22 5.48 -8.27 13.58
N LEU A 23 5.48 -6.95 13.43
CA LEU A 23 6.69 -6.14 13.40
C LEU A 23 6.96 -5.72 14.85
N ALA A 24 7.80 -6.48 15.53
CA ALA A 24 7.92 -6.43 16.99
C ALA A 24 8.47 -5.11 17.55
N ASP A 25 9.31 -4.41 16.80
CA ASP A 25 9.98 -3.21 17.29
C ASP A 25 9.21 -1.95 16.90
N THR A 26 8.34 -1.49 17.80
CA THR A 26 7.49 -0.33 17.53
C THR A 26 8.27 0.97 17.35
N LYS A 27 9.39 1.12 18.07
CA LYS A 27 10.22 2.32 17.94
C LYS A 27 10.93 2.36 16.61
N ALA A 28 11.49 1.23 16.17
CA ALA A 28 12.14 1.13 14.87
C ALA A 28 11.15 1.39 13.73
N LEU A 29 9.94 0.82 13.85
CA LEU A 29 8.90 1.04 12.85
C LEU A 29 8.50 2.51 12.77
N ARG A 30 8.30 3.15 13.92
CA ARG A 30 7.98 4.57 13.95
C ARG A 30 9.08 5.42 13.32
N PHE A 31 10.33 5.08 13.60
CA PHE A 31 11.46 5.77 13.00
C PHE A 31 11.40 5.66 11.46
N MET A 32 11.14 4.47 10.95
CA MET A 32 11.08 4.24 9.51
C MET A 32 9.92 5.01 8.87
N ILE A 33 8.77 5.06 9.53
CA ILE A 33 7.61 5.81 9.01
C ILE A 33 7.94 7.30 8.99
N ASP A 34 8.50 7.82 10.07
CA ASP A 34 8.86 9.24 10.17
C ASP A 34 9.95 9.62 9.17
N ALA A 35 10.86 8.70 8.86
CA ALA A 35 11.93 8.93 7.90
C ALA A 35 11.49 8.73 6.45
N GLY A 36 10.26 8.26 6.22
CA GLY A 36 9.76 8.03 4.87
C GLY A 36 10.24 6.72 4.24
N GLU A 37 10.83 5.82 5.03
CA GLU A 37 11.25 4.51 4.53
C GLU A 37 10.10 3.51 4.52
N ALA A 38 9.09 3.73 5.34
CA ALA A 38 7.91 2.90 5.39
C ALA A 38 6.67 3.80 5.36
N VAL A 39 5.58 3.29 4.80
CA VAL A 39 4.32 4.03 4.67
C VAL A 39 3.24 3.31 5.46
N GLU A 40 2.59 4.04 6.35
CA GLU A 40 1.45 3.50 7.10
C GLU A 40 0.22 3.53 6.20
N ILE A 41 -0.26 2.36 5.82
CA ILE A 41 -1.42 2.22 4.95
C ILE A 41 -2.71 2.28 5.78
N SER A 42 -2.70 1.57 6.90
CA SER A 42 -3.80 1.52 7.85
C SER A 42 -3.19 1.23 9.22
N PRO A 43 -3.98 1.28 10.31
CA PRO A 43 -3.44 0.94 11.62
C PRO A 43 -2.81 -0.45 11.70
N GLU A 44 -3.20 -1.34 10.78
CA GLU A 44 -2.75 -2.73 10.82
C GLU A 44 -1.78 -3.10 9.70
N LEU A 45 -1.50 -2.18 8.78
CA LEU A 45 -0.70 -2.49 7.59
C LEU A 45 0.30 -1.39 7.29
N VAL A 46 1.56 -1.77 7.18
CA VAL A 46 2.65 -0.87 6.79
C VAL A 46 3.36 -1.48 5.60
N MET A 47 3.72 -0.67 4.63
CA MET A 47 4.44 -1.11 3.43
C MET A 47 5.79 -0.43 3.34
N ASP A 48 6.75 -1.09 2.69
CA ASP A 48 7.98 -0.46 2.27
C ASP A 48 7.64 0.71 1.33
N ALA A 49 8.32 1.85 1.46
CA ALA A 49 7.98 3.04 0.69
C ALA A 49 8.14 2.84 -0.81
N GLU A 50 9.19 2.13 -1.24
CA GLU A 50 9.39 1.87 -2.67
C GLU A 50 8.27 0.96 -3.20
N ALA A 51 7.87 -0.04 -2.42
CA ALA A 51 6.78 -0.92 -2.80
C ALA A 51 5.47 -0.14 -2.91
N PHE A 52 5.21 0.76 -1.96
CA PHE A 52 4.02 1.61 -2.02
C PHE A 52 4.02 2.48 -3.27
N ASN A 53 5.14 3.14 -3.56
CA ASN A 53 5.24 3.99 -4.74
C ASN A 53 5.06 3.20 -6.03
N HIS A 54 5.62 2.00 -6.09
CA HIS A 54 5.44 1.11 -7.23
C HIS A 54 3.97 0.73 -7.40
N ALA A 55 3.31 0.37 -6.30
CA ALA A 55 1.90 -0.01 -6.33
C ALA A 55 1.03 1.16 -6.80
N VAL A 56 1.29 2.37 -6.31
CA VAL A 56 0.54 3.57 -6.73
C VAL A 56 0.74 3.82 -8.22
N GLY A 57 1.97 3.69 -8.71
CA GLY A 57 2.27 3.87 -10.14
C GLY A 57 1.52 2.87 -11.01
N GLN A 58 1.46 1.61 -10.58
CA GLN A 58 0.73 0.57 -11.31
C GLN A 58 -0.77 0.84 -11.31
N ILE A 59 -1.32 1.26 -10.16
CA ILE A 59 -2.74 1.58 -10.07
C ILE A 59 -3.08 2.76 -10.97
N ARG A 60 -2.27 3.83 -10.92
CA ARG A 60 -2.48 4.99 -11.79
C ARG A 60 -2.44 4.60 -13.26
N GLY A 61 -1.45 3.80 -13.64
CA GLY A 61 -1.32 3.35 -15.03
C GLY A 61 -2.53 2.57 -15.50
N ARG A 62 -3.03 1.67 -14.66
CA ARG A 62 -4.22 0.90 -15.00
C ARG A 62 -5.46 1.78 -15.11
N LEU A 63 -5.62 2.72 -14.18
CA LEU A 63 -6.81 3.58 -14.14
C LEU A 63 -6.82 4.65 -15.24
N GLN A 64 -5.67 4.93 -15.86
CA GLN A 64 -5.63 5.79 -17.04
C GLN A 64 -6.35 5.16 -18.23
N GLN A 65 -6.52 3.84 -18.21
CA GLN A 65 -7.22 3.10 -19.24
C GLN A 65 -8.73 2.98 -18.97
N GLY A 66 -9.19 3.50 -17.84
CA GLY A 66 -10.58 3.45 -17.42
C GLY A 66 -10.70 2.91 -16.02
N GLY A 67 -11.93 2.89 -15.50
CA GLY A 67 -12.18 2.40 -14.16
C GLY A 67 -11.86 0.93 -13.99
N ALA A 68 -11.58 0.51 -12.77
CA ALA A 68 -11.25 -0.88 -12.47
C ALA A 68 -11.83 -1.28 -11.12
N LYS A 69 -12.20 -2.55 -10.99
CA LYS A 69 -12.63 -3.12 -9.73
C LYS A 69 -11.43 -3.39 -8.83
N ALA A 70 -11.67 -3.44 -7.52
CA ALA A 70 -10.61 -3.77 -6.57
C ALA A 70 -9.95 -5.12 -6.91
N SER A 71 -10.74 -6.11 -7.35
CA SER A 71 -10.20 -7.42 -7.74
C SER A 71 -9.24 -7.32 -8.92
N GLU A 72 -9.53 -6.45 -9.87
CA GLU A 72 -8.66 -6.25 -11.03
C GLU A 72 -7.34 -5.61 -10.61
N LEU A 73 -7.42 -4.62 -9.72
CA LEU A 73 -6.22 -3.96 -9.21
C LEU A 73 -5.40 -4.91 -8.33
N ARG A 74 -6.06 -5.75 -7.54
CA ARG A 74 -5.39 -6.77 -6.75
C ARG A 74 -4.57 -7.70 -7.64
N GLU A 75 -5.18 -8.18 -8.73
CA GLU A 75 -4.50 -9.06 -9.68
C GLU A 75 -3.34 -8.37 -10.38
N ALA A 76 -3.54 -7.11 -10.77
CA ALA A 76 -2.49 -6.34 -11.44
C ALA A 76 -1.25 -6.16 -10.56
N LEU A 77 -1.44 -6.03 -9.25
CA LEU A 77 -0.34 -5.86 -8.30
C LEU A 77 0.23 -7.19 -7.80
N GLY A 78 -0.47 -8.30 -8.04
CA GLY A 78 -0.06 -9.58 -7.48
C GLY A 78 -0.16 -9.61 -5.97
N THR A 79 -1.17 -8.98 -5.41
CA THR A 79 -1.38 -8.90 -3.97
C THR A 79 -2.67 -9.61 -3.56
N ASN A 80 -3.11 -9.43 -2.32
CA ASN A 80 -4.32 -10.07 -1.78
C ASN A 80 -5.28 -9.00 -1.22
N ARG A 81 -6.48 -9.46 -0.80
CA ARG A 81 -7.51 -8.55 -0.29
C ARG A 81 -7.06 -7.79 0.97
N ARG A 82 -6.30 -8.45 1.81
CA ARG A 82 -5.80 -7.85 3.05
C ARG A 82 -4.97 -6.60 2.79
N VAL A 83 -4.32 -6.54 1.62
CA VAL A 83 -3.49 -5.41 1.22
C VAL A 83 -4.26 -4.44 0.32
N ILE A 84 -4.96 -4.97 -0.71
CA ILE A 84 -5.56 -4.09 -1.71
C ILE A 84 -6.68 -3.21 -1.15
N ILE A 85 -7.50 -3.74 -0.23
CA ILE A 85 -8.61 -2.97 0.30
C ILE A 85 -8.13 -1.75 1.11
N PRO A 86 -7.26 -1.92 2.13
CA PRO A 86 -6.76 -0.73 2.84
C PRO A 86 -5.91 0.18 1.97
N LEU A 87 -5.19 -0.38 0.98
CA LEU A 87 -4.41 0.45 0.06
C LEU A 87 -5.29 1.37 -0.75
N LEU A 88 -6.38 0.84 -1.33
CA LEU A 88 -7.31 1.66 -2.10
C LEU A 88 -8.02 2.68 -1.21
N GLU A 89 -8.37 2.31 0.01
CA GLU A 89 -8.97 3.25 0.95
C GLU A 89 -8.03 4.40 1.29
N LYS A 90 -6.74 4.11 1.42
CA LYS A 90 -5.75 5.15 1.63
C LYS A 90 -5.66 6.09 0.41
N LEU A 91 -5.64 5.53 -0.79
CA LEU A 91 -5.59 6.35 -2.00
C LEU A 91 -6.85 7.20 -2.16
N ASP A 92 -8.01 6.68 -1.75
CA ASP A 92 -9.25 7.46 -1.72
C ASP A 92 -9.12 8.64 -0.74
N ARG A 93 -8.59 8.41 0.46
CA ARG A 93 -8.37 9.46 1.46
C ARG A 93 -7.36 10.50 0.97
N ASP A 94 -6.32 10.03 0.28
CA ASP A 94 -5.26 10.91 -0.23
C ASP A 94 -5.67 11.60 -1.53
N GLN A 95 -6.91 11.38 -1.97
CA GLN A 95 -7.47 12.01 -3.16
C GLN A 95 -6.75 11.64 -4.45
N VAL A 96 -6.16 10.46 -4.49
CA VAL A 96 -5.57 9.90 -5.71
C VAL A 96 -6.63 9.20 -6.53
N THR A 97 -7.54 8.50 -5.86
CA THR A 97 -8.63 7.75 -6.51
C THR A 97 -9.97 8.13 -5.92
N VAL A 98 -11.03 7.80 -6.65
CA VAL A 98 -12.41 7.96 -6.21
C VAL A 98 -13.15 6.66 -6.49
N ARG A 99 -13.96 6.24 -5.52
CA ARG A 99 -14.81 5.06 -5.69
C ARG A 99 -16.11 5.48 -6.37
N GLN A 100 -16.46 4.79 -7.46
CA GLN A 100 -17.74 4.99 -8.17
C GLN A 100 -18.40 3.61 -8.30
N GLY A 101 -19.38 3.33 -7.42
CA GLY A 101 -19.98 2.01 -7.34
C GLY A 101 -18.93 1.00 -6.89
N ASP A 102 -18.70 -0.02 -7.70
CA ASP A 102 -17.67 -1.02 -7.43
C ASP A 102 -16.38 -0.78 -8.22
N LEU A 103 -16.27 0.37 -8.87
CA LEU A 103 -15.08 0.76 -9.62
C LEU A 103 -14.28 1.82 -8.88
N ARG A 104 -12.96 1.81 -9.10
CA ARG A 104 -12.09 2.95 -8.76
C ARG A 104 -11.74 3.67 -10.04
N VAL A 105 -11.70 5.00 -9.98
CA VAL A 105 -11.24 5.84 -11.08
C VAL A 105 -10.23 6.83 -10.53
N LEU A 106 -9.40 7.40 -11.40
CA LEU A 106 -8.48 8.44 -10.97
C LEU A 106 -9.27 9.70 -10.66
N ARG A 107 -8.88 10.35 -9.57
CA ARG A 107 -9.48 11.62 -9.22
C ARG A 107 -8.97 12.69 -10.17
N THR A 108 -9.91 13.40 -10.78
CA THR A 108 -9.57 14.56 -11.62
C THR A 108 -9.67 15.80 -10.75
N SER A 109 -8.69 16.63 -10.82
CA SER A 109 -8.66 17.88 -10.06
C SER A 109 -9.36 19.00 -10.81
#